data_f55fd9a6e6ae189131c782fccae28bf1
#
_entry.id   f55fd9a6e6ae189131c782fccae28bf1
#
_cell.length_a   1.000
_cell.length_b   1.000
_cell.length_c   1.000
_cell.angle_alpha   90.00
_cell.angle_beta   90.00
_cell.angle_gamma   90.00
#
_symmetry.space_group_name_H-M   'P 1'
#
loop_
_entity.id
_entity.type
_entity.pdbx_description
1 polymer ?
#
loop_
_entity_poly.entity_id
_entity_poly.type
_entity_poly.pdbx_seq_one_letter_code
_entity_poly.pdbx_strand_id
1 'polypeptide(L)'
;MLALVESELHREAYSKSEICNLLDLSNEDELFDLCKISDHVKNYQTFELYKRAIHVFGEAKRVYDFKSVCDENQAQAKVGEEGKTNFVGGGNPLARLGKLMFASHDSCDKMYDCSHPQLNTLVELSRKHGALGAR
;
A
#
# COMPACT_ATOMS: atom_id res chain seq x y z
N MET A 1 7.48 10.68 -2.62
CA MET A 1 6.32 10.31 -3.46
C MET A 1 4.99 10.38 -2.69
N LEU A 2 4.80 9.72 -1.53
CA LEU A 2 3.51 9.81 -0.80
C LEU A 2 3.10 11.24 -0.46
N ALA A 3 4.00 12.06 0.09
CA ALA A 3 3.72 13.47 0.37
C ALA A 3 3.31 14.26 -0.90
N LEU A 4 3.89 13.93 -2.06
CA LEU A 4 3.50 14.53 -3.34
C LEU A 4 2.09 14.10 -3.77
N VAL A 5 1.73 12.82 -3.58
CA VAL A 5 0.36 12.36 -3.85
C VAL A 5 -0.65 13.09 -2.97
N GLU A 6 -0.30 13.29 -1.69
CA GLU A 6 -1.17 13.99 -0.72
C GLU A 6 -1.32 15.49 -1.01
N SER A 7 -0.31 16.13 -1.62
CA SER A 7 -0.38 17.55 -1.98
C SER A 7 -1.00 17.84 -3.35
N GLU A 8 -0.81 16.92 -4.33
CA GLU A 8 -1.17 17.17 -5.73
C GLU A 8 -2.50 16.52 -6.14
N LEU A 9 -2.91 15.43 -5.47
CA LEU A 9 -4.13 14.74 -5.84
C LEU A 9 -5.25 14.99 -4.81
N HIS A 10 -6.43 15.39 -5.29
CA HIS A 10 -7.63 15.44 -4.45
C HIS A 10 -8.18 14.02 -4.21
N ARG A 11 -8.98 13.87 -3.17
CA ARG A 11 -9.45 12.55 -2.69
C ARG A 11 -10.65 12.00 -3.43
N GLU A 12 -11.37 12.85 -4.14
CA GLU A 12 -12.55 12.51 -4.94
C GLU A 12 -12.13 11.76 -6.19
N ALA A 13 -13.08 11.02 -6.79
CA ALA A 13 -12.84 10.34 -8.05
C ALA A 13 -12.70 11.35 -9.21
N TYR A 14 -11.71 11.15 -10.05
CA TYR A 14 -11.42 11.98 -11.22
C TYR A 14 -12.28 11.58 -12.40
N SER A 15 -12.88 12.54 -13.10
CA SER A 15 -13.49 12.31 -14.40
C SER A 15 -12.43 12.23 -15.51
N LYS A 16 -12.75 11.61 -16.63
CA LYS A 16 -11.87 11.56 -17.81
C LYS A 16 -11.50 12.95 -18.30
N SER A 17 -12.49 13.86 -18.39
CA SER A 17 -12.27 15.23 -18.82
C SER A 17 -11.32 16.00 -17.91
N GLU A 18 -11.42 15.78 -16.61
CA GLU A 18 -10.50 16.37 -15.64
C GLU A 18 -9.08 15.86 -15.80
N ILE A 19 -8.91 14.55 -16.01
CA ILE A 19 -7.59 13.95 -16.28
C ILE A 19 -7.00 14.51 -17.59
N CYS A 20 -7.80 14.59 -18.64
CA CYS A 20 -7.36 15.18 -19.91
C CYS A 20 -6.87 16.63 -19.72
N ASN A 21 -7.62 17.44 -18.97
CA ASN A 21 -7.24 18.83 -18.67
C ASN A 21 -5.93 18.92 -17.86
N LEU A 22 -5.75 18.05 -16.86
CA LEU A 22 -4.53 18.00 -16.04
C LEU A 22 -3.27 17.61 -16.84
N LEU A 23 -3.46 16.81 -17.89
CA LEU A 23 -2.38 16.30 -18.74
C LEU A 23 -2.24 17.08 -20.06
N ASP A 24 -2.98 18.18 -20.25
CA ASP A 24 -3.03 18.98 -21.48
C ASP A 24 -3.35 18.14 -22.75
N LEU A 25 -4.25 17.15 -22.60
CA LEU A 25 -4.69 16.27 -23.68
C LEU A 25 -5.95 16.82 -24.37
N SER A 26 -6.04 16.65 -25.68
CA SER A 26 -7.14 17.18 -26.50
C SER A 26 -8.43 16.35 -26.36
N ASN A 27 -8.34 15.06 -26.05
CA ASN A 27 -9.48 14.15 -25.97
C ASN A 27 -9.18 12.86 -25.19
N GLU A 28 -10.21 12.03 -24.94
CA GLU A 28 -10.10 10.78 -24.21
C GLU A 28 -9.28 9.71 -24.93
N ASP A 29 -9.25 9.72 -26.28
CA ASP A 29 -8.48 8.73 -27.04
C ASP A 29 -6.98 8.92 -26.83
N GLU A 30 -6.51 10.16 -26.77
CA GLU A 30 -5.12 10.47 -26.39
C GLU A 30 -4.78 10.00 -24.98
N LEU A 31 -5.71 10.14 -24.02
CA LEU A 31 -5.54 9.62 -22.67
C LEU A 31 -5.42 8.08 -22.67
N PHE A 32 -6.27 7.40 -23.43
CA PHE A 32 -6.25 5.94 -23.48
C PHE A 32 -4.98 5.40 -24.13
N ASP A 33 -4.51 6.06 -25.19
CA ASP A 33 -3.25 5.70 -25.86
C ASP A 33 -2.03 5.96 -24.98
N LEU A 34 -1.98 7.12 -24.31
CA LEU A 34 -0.89 7.50 -23.42
C LEU A 34 -0.77 6.52 -22.23
N CYS A 35 -1.89 6.19 -21.61
CA CYS A 35 -1.94 5.31 -20.45
C CYS A 35 -2.04 3.82 -20.81
N LYS A 36 -2.14 3.47 -22.10
CA LYS A 36 -2.37 2.09 -22.60
C LYS A 36 -3.55 1.41 -21.92
N ILE A 37 -4.65 2.15 -21.81
CA ILE A 37 -5.85 1.70 -21.11
C ILE A 37 -6.57 0.63 -21.92
N SER A 38 -6.86 -0.50 -21.28
CA SER A 38 -7.60 -1.60 -21.92
C SER A 38 -9.07 -1.25 -22.16
N ASP A 39 -9.68 -1.85 -23.19
CA ASP A 39 -11.02 -1.48 -23.66
C ASP A 39 -12.11 -1.58 -22.59
N HIS A 40 -12.03 -2.56 -21.69
CA HIS A 40 -13.02 -2.67 -20.61
C HIS A 40 -12.92 -1.53 -19.59
N VAL A 41 -11.73 -0.93 -19.40
CA VAL A 41 -11.51 0.20 -18.48
C VAL A 41 -11.99 1.51 -19.11
N LYS A 42 -11.99 1.63 -20.44
CA LYS A 42 -12.51 2.81 -21.17
C LYS A 42 -13.98 3.12 -20.86
N ASN A 43 -14.76 2.11 -20.43
CA ASN A 43 -16.18 2.28 -20.10
C ASN A 43 -16.42 2.95 -18.72
N TYR A 44 -15.44 3.00 -17.85
CA TYR A 44 -15.57 3.68 -16.55
C TYR A 44 -15.59 5.20 -16.75
N GLN A 45 -16.46 5.87 -16.00
CA GLN A 45 -16.62 7.33 -16.09
C GLN A 45 -15.65 8.09 -15.17
N THR A 46 -15.25 7.45 -14.06
CA THR A 46 -14.40 8.05 -13.04
C THR A 46 -13.32 7.10 -12.56
N PHE A 47 -12.23 7.67 -12.02
CA PHE A 47 -11.05 6.95 -11.57
C PHE A 47 -10.60 7.43 -10.19
N GLU A 48 -10.41 6.52 -9.25
CA GLU A 48 -9.96 6.78 -7.88
C GLU A 48 -8.43 6.96 -7.82
N LEU A 49 -7.88 7.96 -8.54
CA LEU A 49 -6.44 8.12 -8.72
C LEU A 49 -5.70 8.27 -7.39
N TYR A 50 -6.23 9.10 -6.47
CA TYR A 50 -5.63 9.28 -5.15
C TYR A 50 -5.47 7.95 -4.40
N LYS A 51 -6.55 7.18 -4.29
CA LYS A 51 -6.52 5.90 -3.57
C LYS A 51 -5.53 4.92 -4.20
N ARG A 52 -5.52 4.83 -5.53
CA ARG A 52 -4.61 3.93 -6.26
C ARG A 52 -3.15 4.35 -6.07
N ALA A 53 -2.85 5.64 -6.15
CA ALA A 53 -1.51 6.17 -5.91
C ALA A 53 -1.05 5.94 -4.46
N ILE A 54 -1.90 6.23 -3.46
CA ILE A 54 -1.61 5.95 -2.04
C ILE A 54 -1.34 4.45 -1.82
N HIS A 55 -2.12 3.57 -2.47
CA HIS A 55 -1.86 2.14 -2.38
C HIS A 55 -0.48 1.78 -2.94
N VAL A 56 -0.21 2.13 -4.20
CA VAL A 56 1.02 1.72 -4.91
C VAL A 56 2.28 2.23 -4.19
N PHE A 57 2.33 3.53 -3.88
CA PHE A 57 3.48 4.11 -3.19
C PHE A 57 3.57 3.70 -1.72
N GLY A 58 2.43 3.43 -1.09
CA GLY A 58 2.34 2.88 0.26
C GLY A 58 2.89 1.46 0.33
N GLU A 59 2.52 0.58 -0.63
CA GLU A 59 3.08 -0.78 -0.72
C GLU A 59 4.59 -0.74 -0.96
N ALA A 60 5.06 0.08 -1.89
CA ALA A 60 6.49 0.25 -2.12
C ALA A 60 7.24 0.65 -0.84
N LYS A 61 6.69 1.63 -0.10
CA LYS A 61 7.26 2.04 1.20
C LYS A 61 7.27 0.88 2.20
N ARG A 62 6.17 0.12 2.33
CA ARG A 62 6.09 -1.02 3.24
C ARG A 62 7.14 -2.10 2.95
N VAL A 63 7.49 -2.33 1.69
CA VAL A 63 8.59 -3.25 1.32
C VAL A 63 9.92 -2.77 1.88
N TYR A 64 10.23 -1.47 1.75
CA TYR A 64 11.46 -0.90 2.34
C TYR A 64 11.43 -0.94 3.86
N ASP A 65 10.30 -0.62 4.48
CA ASP A 65 10.14 -0.67 5.94
C ASP A 65 10.30 -2.11 6.45
N PHE A 66 9.75 -3.10 5.74
CA PHE A 66 9.89 -4.53 6.06
C PHE A 66 11.36 -4.95 6.00
N LYS A 67 12.05 -4.59 4.90
CA LYS A 67 13.48 -4.86 4.74
C LYS A 67 14.30 -4.23 5.88
N SER A 68 14.02 -2.97 6.23
CA SER A 68 14.72 -2.26 7.32
C SER A 68 14.58 -3.00 8.65
N VAL A 69 13.39 -3.48 8.99
CA VAL A 69 13.17 -4.28 10.21
C VAL A 69 13.99 -5.57 10.19
N CYS A 70 14.09 -6.24 9.05
CA CYS A 70 14.88 -7.46 8.91
C CYS A 70 16.40 -7.17 9.06
N ASP A 71 16.89 -6.12 8.42
CA ASP A 71 18.31 -5.72 8.46
C ASP A 71 18.73 -5.32 9.89
N GLU A 72 17.90 -4.53 10.59
CA GLU A 72 18.11 -4.14 11.98
C GLU A 72 18.22 -5.37 12.89
N ASN A 73 17.34 -6.37 12.69
CA ASN A 73 17.35 -7.59 13.48
C ASN A 73 18.59 -8.45 13.22
N GLN A 74 19.04 -8.53 11.97
CA GLN A 74 20.29 -9.25 11.63
C GLN A 74 21.54 -8.57 12.20
N ALA A 75 21.59 -7.24 12.18
CA ALA A 75 22.71 -6.49 12.76
C ALA A 75 22.81 -6.72 14.28
N GLN A 76 21.68 -6.75 14.98
CA GLN A 76 21.64 -7.01 16.42
C GLN A 76 22.01 -8.46 16.76
N ALA A 77 21.62 -9.44 15.94
CA ALA A 77 21.99 -10.84 16.14
C ALA A 77 23.49 -11.11 16.02
N LYS A 78 24.20 -10.32 15.20
CA LYS A 78 25.68 -10.43 15.05
C LYS A 78 26.49 -9.83 16.20
N VAL A 79 25.88 -8.97 17.03
CA VAL A 79 26.56 -8.30 18.16
C VAL A 79 26.40 -9.10 19.45
N GLY A 80 25.50 -10.08 19.51
CA GLY A 80 25.22 -10.87 20.71
C GLY A 80 25.72 -12.31 20.59
N GLU A 81 27.00 -12.58 20.87
CA GLU A 81 27.53 -13.97 20.99
C GLU A 81 27.12 -14.68 22.29
N GLU A 82 26.28 -14.11 23.11
CA GLU A 82 25.70 -14.78 24.29
C GLU A 82 24.17 -14.70 24.27
N GLY A 83 23.54 -15.77 23.81
CA GLY A 83 22.21 -16.33 24.00
C GLY A 83 21.05 -15.54 24.62
N LYS A 84 21.08 -14.23 24.70
CA LYS A 84 19.97 -13.38 25.13
C LYS A 84 19.73 -12.27 24.10
N THR A 85 18.70 -12.43 23.29
CA THR A 85 18.18 -11.38 22.41
C THR A 85 17.57 -10.25 23.25
N ASN A 86 18.43 -9.41 23.81
CA ASN A 86 17.98 -8.16 24.42
C ASN A 86 17.71 -7.17 23.27
N PHE A 87 16.46 -7.01 22.86
CA PHE A 87 16.04 -5.98 21.92
C PHE A 87 16.23 -4.60 22.57
N VAL A 88 17.35 -3.97 22.29
CA VAL A 88 17.63 -2.59 22.72
C VAL A 88 17.16 -1.66 21.60
N GLY A 89 16.02 -1.01 21.81
CA GLY A 89 15.50 0.09 20.99
C GLY A 89 14.65 -0.33 19.79
N GLY A 90 13.33 -0.11 19.84
CA GLY A 90 12.43 -0.18 18.68
C GLY A 90 11.29 -1.20 18.75
N GLY A 91 11.13 -1.95 19.83
CA GLY A 91 10.04 -2.91 19.99
C GLY A 91 10.30 -4.27 19.29
N ASN A 92 9.40 -5.24 19.51
CA ASN A 92 9.51 -6.60 18.94
C ASN A 92 9.48 -6.56 17.41
N PRO A 93 10.54 -7.02 16.68
CA PRO A 93 10.58 -7.01 15.22
C PRO A 93 9.41 -7.75 14.59
N LEU A 94 8.99 -8.89 15.15
CA LEU A 94 7.86 -9.66 14.64
C LEU A 94 6.56 -8.87 14.73
N ALA A 95 6.35 -8.10 15.79
CA ALA A 95 5.19 -7.22 15.91
C ALA A 95 5.24 -6.06 14.91
N ARG A 96 6.43 -5.51 14.61
CA ARG A 96 6.62 -4.49 13.56
C ARG A 96 6.29 -5.05 12.19
N LEU A 97 6.81 -6.24 11.85
CA LEU A 97 6.51 -6.93 10.58
C LEU A 97 5.01 -7.24 10.45
N GLY A 98 4.39 -7.73 11.53
CA GLY A 98 2.97 -8.02 11.58
C GLY A 98 2.09 -6.79 11.32
N LYS A 99 2.46 -5.62 11.90
CA LYS A 99 1.78 -4.35 11.61
C LYS A 99 1.85 -3.96 10.14
N LEU A 100 3.00 -4.17 9.49
CA LEU A 100 3.14 -3.92 8.04
C LEU A 100 2.25 -4.83 7.20
N MET A 101 2.09 -6.10 7.59
CA MET A 101 1.17 -7.04 6.93
C MET A 101 -0.29 -6.59 7.06
N PHE A 102 -0.75 -6.24 8.25
CA PHE A 102 -2.10 -5.71 8.46
C PHE A 102 -2.33 -4.42 7.66
N ALA A 103 -1.36 -3.49 7.69
CA ALA A 103 -1.47 -2.24 6.94
C ALA A 103 -1.51 -2.47 5.41
N SER A 104 -0.82 -3.49 4.91
CA SER A 104 -0.89 -3.91 3.52
C SER A 104 -2.27 -4.47 3.17
N HIS A 105 -2.85 -5.35 4.02
CA HIS A 105 -4.21 -5.84 3.84
C HIS A 105 -5.25 -4.71 3.82
N ASP A 106 -5.19 -3.82 4.82
CA ASP A 106 -6.08 -2.65 4.87
C ASP A 106 -5.97 -1.76 3.62
N SER A 107 -4.77 -1.64 3.05
CA SER A 107 -4.53 -0.90 1.81
C SER A 107 -5.10 -1.62 0.58
N CYS A 108 -4.97 -2.95 0.51
CA CYS A 108 -5.59 -3.75 -0.54
C CYS A 108 -7.12 -3.63 -0.51
N ASP A 109 -7.71 -3.65 0.68
CA ASP A 109 -9.16 -3.57 0.87
C ASP A 109 -9.72 -2.17 0.56
N LYS A 110 -9.14 -1.12 1.18
CA LYS A 110 -9.71 0.22 1.20
C LYS A 110 -9.24 1.14 0.09
N MET A 111 -8.01 0.92 -0.42
CA MET A 111 -7.36 1.81 -1.38
C MET A 111 -7.29 1.19 -2.79
N TYR A 112 -7.19 -0.11 -2.89
CA TYR A 112 -7.04 -0.79 -4.18
C TYR A 112 -8.27 -1.62 -4.58
N ASP A 113 -9.21 -1.85 -3.67
CA ASP A 113 -10.45 -2.62 -3.88
C ASP A 113 -10.18 -4.04 -4.42
N CYS A 114 -9.09 -4.68 -3.98
CA CYS A 114 -8.71 -6.02 -4.44
C CYS A 114 -8.86 -7.11 -3.37
N SER A 115 -9.46 -6.79 -2.23
CA SER A 115 -9.78 -7.77 -1.19
C SER A 115 -11.19 -8.36 -1.39
N HIS A 116 -11.48 -9.41 -0.62
CA HIS A 116 -12.78 -10.08 -0.61
C HIS A 116 -13.33 -10.10 0.82
N PRO A 117 -14.67 -9.95 1.04
CA PRO A 117 -15.24 -9.92 2.40
C PRO A 117 -14.88 -11.12 3.27
N GLN A 118 -14.77 -12.32 2.68
CA GLN A 118 -14.33 -13.52 3.42
C GLN A 118 -12.86 -13.42 3.84
N LEU A 119 -11.99 -12.83 3.01
CA LEU A 119 -10.59 -12.59 3.35
C LEU A 119 -10.48 -11.56 4.47
N ASN A 120 -11.26 -10.49 4.41
CA ASN A 120 -11.34 -9.49 5.48
C ASN A 120 -11.75 -10.15 6.81
N THR A 121 -12.75 -11.05 6.77
CA THR A 121 -13.18 -11.82 7.95
C THR A 121 -12.05 -12.69 8.51
N LEU A 122 -11.28 -13.37 7.66
CA LEU A 122 -10.16 -14.21 8.09
C LEU A 122 -9.04 -13.37 8.74
N VAL A 123 -8.73 -12.21 8.17
CA VAL A 123 -7.73 -11.29 8.73
C VAL A 123 -8.18 -10.75 10.08
N GLU A 124 -9.46 -10.37 10.23
CA GLU A 124 -9.99 -9.91 11.51
C GLU A 124 -10.02 -11.04 12.56
N LEU A 125 -10.38 -12.27 12.18
CA LEU A 125 -10.30 -13.43 13.08
C LEU A 125 -8.86 -13.69 13.52
N SER A 126 -7.89 -13.61 12.61
CA SER A 126 -6.48 -13.75 12.91
C SER A 126 -6.02 -12.70 13.92
N ARG A 127 -6.41 -11.43 13.72
CA ARG A 127 -6.12 -10.32 14.63
C ARG A 127 -6.73 -10.57 16.01
N LYS A 128 -7.98 -10.97 16.07
CA LYS A 128 -8.71 -11.26 17.32
C LYS A 128 -8.08 -12.41 18.11
N HIS A 129 -7.50 -13.39 17.42
CA HIS A 129 -6.85 -14.54 18.04
C HIS A 129 -5.34 -14.38 18.25
N GLY A 130 -4.82 -13.14 18.17
CA GLY A 130 -3.46 -12.80 18.58
C GLY A 130 -2.40 -13.02 17.51
N ALA A 131 -2.76 -13.19 16.25
CA ALA A 131 -1.78 -13.16 15.17
C ALA A 131 -1.11 -11.78 15.12
N LEU A 132 0.21 -11.77 14.95
CA LEU A 132 0.98 -10.53 14.85
C LEU A 132 0.76 -9.81 13.52
N GLY A 133 0.37 -10.53 12.48
CA GLY A 133 0.04 -10.02 11.16
C GLY A 133 -0.71 -11.04 10.32
N ALA A 134 -1.53 -10.57 9.40
CA ALA A 134 -2.21 -11.36 8.38
C ALA A 134 -2.50 -10.51 7.14
N ARG A 135 -2.52 -11.15 5.97
CA ARG A 135 -2.79 -10.50 4.69
C ARG A 135 -3.41 -11.50 3.73
#